data_0bfd31aa3f8b8f02959411fe8e1abb5c
#
_entry.id   0bfd31aa3f8b8f02959411fe8e1abb5c
#
_cell.length_a   1.000
_cell.length_b   1.000
_cell.length_c   1.000
_cell.angle_alpha   90.00
_cell.angle_beta   90.00
_cell.angle_gamma   90.00
#
_symmetry.space_group_name_H-M   'P 1'
#
loop_
_entity.id
_entity.type
_entity.pdbx_description
1 polymer ?
#
loop_
_entity_poly.entity_id
_entity_poly.type
_entity_poly.pdbx_seq_one_letter_code
_entity_poly.pdbx_strand_id
1 'polypeptide(L)'
;MPLTARDVADLVQGQLTGNPGELVSGVAGIRDARPGDISFVANPKYLASLATSKASVVLVAKDCPEQPHRTLIRVDNPSVAFSKIVQQIVPPPVTFAPGIHPTAVVAPSAKLGTGVSIQPNAVIEDGSIIGDRSVIGAGEIGRAHV
;
A
#
# COMPACT_ATOMS: atom_id res chain seq x y z
N MET A 1 7.33 3.71 -12.21
CA MET A 1 8.68 4.29 -12.28
C MET A 1 9.19 4.56 -10.87
N PRO A 2 10.44 4.25 -10.58
CA PRO A 2 10.99 4.58 -9.27
C PRO A 2 11.05 6.10 -9.09
N LEU A 3 10.79 6.55 -7.88
CA LEU A 3 10.91 7.95 -7.50
C LEU A 3 12.33 8.23 -7.00
N THR A 4 12.81 9.45 -7.23
CA THR A 4 14.03 9.90 -6.57
C THR A 4 13.69 10.56 -5.24
N ALA A 5 14.69 10.70 -4.37
CA ALA A 5 14.51 11.43 -3.10
C ALA A 5 14.00 12.87 -3.35
N ARG A 6 14.43 13.49 -4.43
CA ARG A 6 13.96 14.81 -4.84
C ARG A 6 12.46 14.78 -5.16
N ASP A 7 12.02 13.80 -5.93
CA ASP A 7 10.61 13.63 -6.27
C ASP A 7 9.76 13.46 -5.01
N VAL A 8 10.23 12.66 -4.08
CA VAL A 8 9.54 12.44 -2.79
C VAL A 8 9.46 13.74 -1.99
N ALA A 9 10.56 14.47 -1.88
CA ALA A 9 10.58 15.75 -1.17
C ALA A 9 9.58 16.74 -1.75
N ASP A 10 9.49 16.81 -3.06
CA ASP A 10 8.54 17.69 -3.75
C ASP A 10 7.09 17.27 -3.50
N LEU A 11 6.80 15.96 -3.51
CA LEU A 11 5.47 15.44 -3.25
C LEU A 11 4.96 15.74 -1.84
N VAL A 12 5.83 15.67 -0.84
CA VAL A 12 5.45 15.89 0.56
C VAL A 12 5.79 17.29 1.05
N GLN A 13 6.34 18.14 0.18
CA GLN A 13 6.80 19.48 0.52
C GLN A 13 7.76 19.47 1.70
N GLY A 14 8.66 18.49 1.71
CA GLY A 14 9.65 18.29 2.74
C GLY A 14 11.00 18.92 2.41
N GLN A 15 11.84 19.02 3.42
CA GLN A 15 13.20 19.51 3.26
C GLN A 15 14.16 18.32 3.11
N LEU A 16 14.77 18.22 1.93
CA LEU A 16 15.70 17.15 1.60
C LEU A 16 17.11 17.46 2.09
N THR A 17 17.70 16.47 2.77
CA THR A 17 19.15 16.47 3.08
C THR A 17 19.72 15.12 2.65
N GLY A 18 20.91 15.13 2.05
CA GLY A 18 21.56 13.94 1.51
C GLY A 18 21.54 13.91 0.00
N ASN A 19 21.44 12.72 -0.57
CA ASN A 19 21.51 12.53 -2.03
C ASN A 19 20.14 12.69 -2.69
N PRO A 20 19.92 13.75 -3.50
CA PRO A 20 18.63 13.95 -4.16
C PRO A 20 18.35 12.91 -5.26
N GLY A 21 19.37 12.24 -5.78
CA GLY A 21 19.23 11.20 -6.79
C GLY A 21 19.01 9.80 -6.23
N GLU A 22 18.88 9.64 -4.92
CA GLU A 22 18.63 8.34 -4.31
C GLU A 22 17.30 7.76 -4.81
N LEU A 23 17.34 6.52 -5.32
CA LEU A 23 16.14 5.89 -5.90
C LEU A 23 15.29 5.22 -4.83
N VAL A 24 13.99 5.40 -4.95
CA VAL A 24 12.98 4.77 -4.08
C VAL A 24 12.08 3.89 -4.93
N SER A 25 12.10 2.60 -4.67
CA SER A 25 11.31 1.61 -5.41
C SER A 25 10.30 0.87 -4.54
N GLY A 26 10.40 0.95 -3.22
CA GLY A 26 9.52 0.26 -2.30
C GLY A 26 9.31 1.03 -1.01
N VAL A 27 8.46 0.49 -0.15
CA VAL A 27 8.14 1.03 1.17
C VAL A 27 8.30 -0.05 2.23
N ALA A 28 8.79 0.33 3.41
CA ALA A 28 8.95 -0.62 4.52
C ALA A 28 9.02 0.11 5.85
N GLY A 29 8.82 -0.63 6.94
CA GLY A 29 9.07 -0.12 8.29
C GLY A 29 10.56 0.12 8.51
N ILE A 30 10.89 1.00 9.47
CA ILE A 30 12.28 1.44 9.69
C ILE A 30 13.24 0.27 10.00
N ARG A 31 12.74 -0.78 10.62
CA ARG A 31 13.55 -1.96 10.98
C ARG A 31 13.66 -2.99 9.86
N ASP A 32 12.70 -3.00 8.95
CA ASP A 32 12.59 -4.01 7.89
C ASP A 32 13.06 -3.49 6.54
N ALA A 33 13.36 -2.20 6.43
CA ALA A 33 13.72 -1.57 5.19
C ALA A 33 15.03 -2.11 4.61
N ARG A 34 15.07 -2.19 3.30
CA ARG A 34 16.22 -2.61 2.50
C ARG A 34 16.67 -1.45 1.62
N PRO A 35 17.86 -1.51 1.01
CA PRO A 35 18.24 -0.53 0.01
C PRO A 35 17.19 -0.41 -1.10
N GLY A 36 16.79 0.81 -1.41
CA GLY A 36 15.69 1.12 -2.33
C GLY A 36 14.36 1.39 -1.64
N ASP A 37 14.23 1.12 -0.35
CA ASP A 37 13.00 1.39 0.38
C ASP A 37 13.00 2.79 0.99
N ILE A 38 11.80 3.38 1.05
CA ILE A 38 11.53 4.57 1.86
C ILE A 38 10.83 4.13 3.15
N SER A 39 11.22 4.74 4.25
CA SER A 39 10.61 4.52 5.56
C SER A 39 10.30 5.86 6.23
N PHE A 40 9.80 5.82 7.44
CA PHE A 40 9.54 7.02 8.22
C PHE A 40 9.75 6.78 9.72
N VAL A 41 10.01 7.87 10.44
CA VAL A 41 10.11 7.88 11.90
C VAL A 41 9.17 8.97 12.42
N ALA A 42 8.03 8.55 12.96
CA ALA A 42 7.04 9.46 13.54
C ALA A 42 7.18 9.60 15.06
N ASN A 43 7.80 8.63 15.71
CA ASN A 43 7.97 8.61 17.16
C ASN A 43 9.46 8.67 17.52
N PRO A 44 9.87 9.58 18.41
CA PRO A 44 11.28 9.73 18.81
C PRO A 44 11.94 8.44 19.30
N LYS A 45 11.20 7.52 19.87
CA LYS A 45 11.76 6.23 20.34
C LYS A 45 12.36 5.39 19.20
N TYR A 46 11.98 5.63 17.96
CA TYR A 46 12.52 4.92 16.80
C TYR A 46 13.74 5.59 16.17
N LEU A 47 14.19 6.72 16.71
CA LEU A 47 15.39 7.40 16.20
C LEU A 47 16.64 6.52 16.31
N ALA A 48 16.72 5.67 17.34
CA ALA A 48 17.83 4.73 17.47
C ALA A 48 17.82 3.69 16.32
N SER A 49 16.64 3.29 15.84
CA SER A 49 16.52 2.39 14.71
C SER A 49 16.94 3.04 13.39
N LEU A 50 16.83 4.35 13.29
CA LEU A 50 17.29 5.12 12.13
C LEU A 50 18.77 4.88 11.82
N ALA A 51 19.60 4.84 12.85
CA ALA A 51 21.05 4.67 12.70
C ALA A 51 21.42 3.30 12.07
N THR A 52 20.60 2.28 12.29
CA THR A 52 20.86 0.92 11.81
C THR A 52 19.97 0.52 10.62
N SER A 53 19.02 1.34 10.23
CA SER A 53 18.13 1.06 9.12
C SER A 53 18.87 1.06 7.78
N LYS A 54 18.47 0.18 6.89
CA LYS A 54 19.00 0.09 5.52
C LYS A 54 18.15 0.86 4.51
N ALA A 55 17.12 1.58 4.96
CA ALA A 55 16.29 2.39 4.08
C ALA A 55 17.14 3.42 3.32
N SER A 56 16.87 3.56 2.03
CA SER A 56 17.56 4.54 1.20
C SER A 56 17.14 5.97 1.53
N VAL A 57 15.86 6.16 1.85
CA VAL A 57 15.28 7.47 2.20
C VAL A 57 14.42 7.31 3.45
N VAL A 58 14.47 8.27 4.36
CA VAL A 58 13.64 8.25 5.56
C VAL A 58 12.95 9.59 5.75
N LEU A 59 11.64 9.57 5.94
CA LEU A 59 10.86 10.72 6.33
C LEU A 59 10.96 10.92 7.84
N VAL A 60 11.32 12.11 8.26
CA VAL A 60 11.52 12.43 9.68
C VAL A 60 10.84 13.75 10.05
N ALA A 61 10.63 13.98 11.34
CA ALA A 61 10.11 15.25 11.82
C ALA A 61 11.15 16.37 11.62
N LYS A 62 10.70 17.61 11.61
CA LYS A 62 11.56 18.77 11.37
C LYS A 62 12.65 18.95 12.43
N ASP A 63 12.42 18.47 13.64
CA ASP A 63 13.35 18.54 14.76
C ASP A 63 14.33 17.35 14.82
N CYS A 64 14.29 16.46 13.85
CA CYS A 64 15.18 15.31 13.81
C CYS A 64 16.64 15.76 13.66
N PRO A 65 17.57 15.23 14.47
CA PRO A 65 19.00 15.52 14.32
C PRO A 65 19.53 15.08 12.95
N GLU A 66 20.58 15.76 12.48
CA GLU A 66 21.25 15.35 11.25
C GLU A 66 21.88 13.97 11.40
N GLN A 67 21.73 13.17 10.36
CA GLN A 67 22.32 11.84 10.29
C GLN A 67 23.31 11.82 9.11
N PRO A 68 24.63 11.81 9.36
CA PRO A 68 25.63 11.72 8.30
C PRO A 68 25.41 10.47 7.43
N HIS A 69 25.67 10.61 6.14
CA HIS A 69 25.56 9.52 5.17
C HIS A 69 24.14 8.98 4.98
N ARG A 70 23.11 9.74 5.35
CA ARG A 70 21.71 9.37 5.14
C ARG A 70 20.96 10.41 4.36
N THR A 71 20.05 9.94 3.52
CA THR A 71 19.10 10.78 2.81
C THR A 71 17.85 10.91 3.65
N LEU A 72 17.59 12.08 4.18
CA LEU A 72 16.46 12.38 5.05
C LEU A 72 15.56 13.44 4.41
N ILE A 73 14.27 13.32 4.62
CA ILE A 73 13.30 14.33 4.21
C ILE A 73 12.54 14.76 5.48
N ARG A 74 12.73 16.01 5.88
CA ARG A 74 12.07 16.58 7.05
C ARG A 74 10.72 17.12 6.67
N VAL A 75 9.70 16.68 7.40
CA VAL A 75 8.30 17.05 7.18
C VAL A 75 7.62 17.36 8.52
N ASP A 76 6.46 18.04 8.45
CA ASP A 76 5.68 18.34 9.64
C ASP A 76 5.13 17.07 10.31
N ASN A 77 4.62 16.14 9.49
CA ASN A 77 4.07 14.88 9.98
C ASN A 77 4.54 13.72 9.11
N PRO A 78 5.57 12.99 9.57
CA PRO A 78 6.12 11.86 8.80
C PRO A 78 5.10 10.78 8.46
N SER A 79 4.16 10.48 9.35
CA SER A 79 3.11 9.49 9.13
C SER A 79 2.22 9.86 7.94
N VAL A 80 1.76 11.09 7.89
CA VAL A 80 0.92 11.60 6.80
C VAL A 80 1.70 11.65 5.49
N ALA A 81 2.93 12.12 5.55
CA ALA A 81 3.81 12.17 4.37
C ALA A 81 4.06 10.77 3.82
N PHE A 82 4.32 9.80 4.68
CA PHE A 82 4.53 8.41 4.28
C PHE A 82 3.30 7.83 3.59
N SER A 83 2.10 8.13 4.10
CA SER A 83 0.86 7.68 3.47
C SER A 83 0.70 8.21 2.05
N LYS A 84 1.09 9.45 1.80
CA LYS A 84 1.08 10.02 0.44
C LYS A 84 2.02 9.28 -0.49
N ILE A 85 3.19 8.91 -0.01
CA ILE A 85 4.19 8.18 -0.80
C ILE A 85 3.71 6.75 -1.09
N VAL A 86 3.12 6.08 -0.12
CA VAL A 86 2.55 4.74 -0.32
C VAL A 86 1.53 4.75 -1.46
N GLN A 87 0.68 5.76 -1.54
CA GLN A 87 -0.30 5.88 -2.62
C GLN A 87 0.33 6.03 -4.01
N GLN A 88 1.56 6.54 -4.09
CA GLN A 88 2.27 6.71 -5.35
C GLN A 88 3.06 5.45 -5.77
N ILE A 89 3.58 4.71 -4.82
CA ILE A 89 4.45 3.55 -5.07
C ILE A 89 3.65 2.26 -5.15
N VAL A 90 2.69 2.07 -4.22
CA VAL A 90 1.85 0.88 -4.19
C VAL A 90 0.77 1.03 -5.25
N PRO A 91 0.60 0.03 -6.15
CA PRO A 91 -0.46 0.08 -7.15
C PRO A 91 -1.83 0.23 -6.50
N PRO A 92 -2.77 0.93 -7.15
CA PRO A 92 -4.13 1.00 -6.64
C PRO A 92 -4.72 -0.39 -6.52
N PRO A 93 -5.66 -0.62 -5.57
CA PRO A 93 -6.33 -1.91 -5.45
C PRO A 93 -6.94 -2.33 -6.78
N VAL A 94 -6.82 -3.61 -7.09
CA VAL A 94 -7.46 -4.15 -8.29
C VAL A 94 -8.97 -4.07 -8.10
N THR A 95 -9.65 -3.39 -9.01
CA THR A 95 -11.10 -3.30 -9.03
C THR A 95 -11.65 -4.29 -10.03
N PHE A 96 -12.71 -5.00 -9.65
CA PHE A 96 -13.38 -5.96 -10.53
C PHE A 96 -14.67 -5.36 -11.01
N ALA A 97 -14.92 -5.47 -12.33
CA ALA A 97 -16.19 -5.03 -12.91
C ALA A 97 -17.35 -5.85 -12.33
N PRO A 98 -18.48 -5.22 -12.00
CA PRO A 98 -19.67 -5.98 -11.60
C PRO A 98 -20.13 -6.94 -12.69
N GLY A 99 -20.64 -8.10 -12.28
CA GLY A 99 -21.20 -9.06 -13.19
C GLY A 99 -20.78 -10.50 -12.90
N ILE A 100 -21.42 -11.43 -13.58
CA ILE A 100 -21.17 -12.86 -13.43
C ILE A 100 -20.43 -13.34 -14.67
N HIS A 101 -19.24 -13.90 -14.49
CA HIS A 101 -18.51 -14.46 -15.63
C HIS A 101 -19.28 -15.66 -16.21
N PRO A 102 -19.30 -15.83 -17.56
CA PRO A 102 -20.04 -16.92 -18.19
C PRO A 102 -19.66 -18.32 -17.72
N THR A 103 -18.43 -18.53 -17.26
CA THR A 103 -17.98 -19.84 -16.76
C THR A 103 -18.28 -20.06 -15.29
N ALA A 104 -18.77 -19.04 -14.57
CA ALA A 104 -19.17 -19.19 -13.17
C ALA A 104 -20.50 -19.98 -13.10
N VAL A 105 -20.62 -20.76 -12.02
CA VAL A 105 -21.86 -21.54 -11.76
C VAL A 105 -22.53 -20.91 -10.54
N VAL A 106 -23.73 -20.38 -10.73
CA VAL A 106 -24.53 -19.78 -9.65
C VAL A 106 -25.81 -20.55 -9.49
N ALA A 107 -26.03 -21.12 -8.32
CA ALA A 107 -27.26 -21.89 -8.05
C ALA A 107 -28.50 -20.99 -8.13
N PRO A 108 -29.62 -21.48 -8.65
CA PRO A 108 -30.84 -20.67 -8.78
C PRO A 108 -31.38 -20.12 -7.48
N SER A 109 -31.13 -20.80 -6.35
CA SER A 109 -31.56 -20.35 -5.02
C SER A 109 -30.62 -19.34 -4.38
N ALA A 110 -29.44 -19.10 -4.95
CA ALA A 110 -28.49 -18.14 -4.41
C ALA A 110 -29.01 -16.70 -4.56
N LYS A 111 -28.79 -15.90 -3.52
CA LYS A 111 -29.17 -14.48 -3.52
C LYS A 111 -27.94 -13.63 -3.68
N LEU A 112 -27.89 -12.83 -4.74
CA LEU A 112 -26.79 -11.93 -5.02
C LEU A 112 -27.19 -10.50 -4.76
N GLY A 113 -26.32 -9.76 -4.08
CA GLY A 113 -26.50 -8.33 -3.85
C GLY A 113 -26.25 -7.51 -5.12
N THR A 114 -26.29 -6.20 -4.97
CA THR A 114 -26.04 -5.24 -6.06
C THR A 114 -24.53 -5.08 -6.28
N GLY A 115 -24.10 -5.03 -7.54
CA GLY A 115 -22.71 -4.78 -7.89
C GLY A 115 -21.75 -5.92 -7.54
N VAL A 116 -22.24 -7.14 -7.36
CA VAL A 116 -21.42 -8.33 -7.09
C VAL A 116 -20.60 -8.71 -8.32
N SER A 117 -19.34 -9.05 -8.12
CA SER A 117 -18.46 -9.55 -9.18
C SER A 117 -18.16 -11.03 -8.94
N ILE A 118 -18.57 -11.88 -9.89
CA ILE A 118 -18.34 -13.33 -9.85
C ILE A 118 -17.33 -13.67 -10.95
N GLN A 119 -16.16 -14.09 -10.54
CA GLN A 119 -15.04 -14.33 -11.45
C GLN A 119 -15.13 -15.69 -12.17
N PRO A 120 -14.27 -15.97 -13.18
CA PRO A 120 -14.32 -17.23 -13.93
C PRO A 120 -14.23 -18.46 -13.03
N ASN A 121 -15.01 -19.49 -13.36
CA ASN A 121 -15.00 -20.78 -12.68
C ASN A 121 -15.34 -20.73 -11.19
N ALA A 122 -15.90 -19.64 -10.70
CA ALA A 122 -16.44 -19.58 -9.34
C ALA A 122 -17.73 -20.40 -9.26
N VAL A 123 -18.00 -20.98 -8.10
CA VAL A 123 -19.21 -21.76 -7.84
C VAL A 123 -19.95 -21.15 -6.65
N ILE A 124 -21.20 -20.78 -6.85
CA ILE A 124 -22.09 -20.29 -5.79
C ILE A 124 -23.14 -21.37 -5.52
N GLU A 125 -23.08 -21.94 -4.34
CA GLU A 125 -23.93 -23.08 -3.95
C GLU A 125 -25.36 -22.65 -3.57
N ASP A 126 -26.27 -23.62 -3.50
CA ASP A 126 -27.66 -23.38 -3.10
C ASP A 126 -27.76 -22.69 -1.75
N GLY A 127 -28.69 -21.76 -1.66
CA GLY A 127 -28.94 -21.02 -0.40
C GLY A 127 -27.89 -20.00 -0.01
N SER A 128 -26.86 -19.79 -0.82
CA SER A 128 -25.83 -18.79 -0.54
C SER A 128 -26.39 -17.38 -0.66
N ILE A 129 -25.91 -16.49 0.20
CA ILE A 129 -26.26 -15.06 0.18
C ILE A 129 -24.96 -14.26 0.04
N ILE A 130 -24.85 -13.54 -1.07
CA ILE A 130 -23.68 -12.73 -1.38
C ILE A 130 -24.06 -11.25 -1.18
N GLY A 131 -23.35 -10.58 -0.29
CA GLY A 131 -23.62 -9.18 0.01
C GLY A 131 -23.29 -8.23 -1.15
N ASP A 132 -23.80 -7.00 -1.07
CA ASP A 132 -23.56 -5.99 -2.10
C ASP A 132 -22.07 -5.74 -2.33
N ARG A 133 -21.68 -5.58 -3.58
CA ARG A 133 -20.31 -5.24 -4.02
C ARG A 133 -19.25 -6.27 -3.61
N SER A 134 -19.66 -7.48 -3.24
CA SER A 134 -18.74 -8.58 -2.95
C SER A 134 -18.05 -9.06 -4.22
N VAL A 135 -16.85 -9.58 -4.08
CA VAL A 135 -16.09 -10.22 -5.16
C VAL A 135 -15.84 -11.67 -4.79
N ILE A 136 -16.26 -12.57 -5.66
CA ILE A 136 -15.96 -14.00 -5.56
C ILE A 136 -14.84 -14.30 -6.55
N GLY A 137 -13.67 -14.65 -6.04
CA GLY A 137 -12.48 -14.87 -6.86
C GLY A 137 -12.59 -16.07 -7.79
N ALA A 138 -11.72 -16.12 -8.80
CA ALA A 138 -11.71 -17.21 -9.77
C ALA A 138 -11.48 -18.55 -9.05
N GLY A 139 -12.30 -19.56 -9.39
CA GLY A 139 -12.21 -20.88 -8.78
C GLY A 139 -12.70 -20.99 -7.35
N GLU A 140 -13.18 -19.90 -6.74
CA GLU A 140 -13.71 -19.95 -5.37
C GLU A 140 -15.09 -20.59 -5.30
N ILE A 141 -15.40 -21.14 -4.12
CA ILE A 141 -16.70 -21.70 -3.82
C ILE A 141 -17.37 -20.84 -2.77
N GLY A 142 -18.48 -20.18 -3.16
CA GLY A 142 -19.30 -19.41 -2.23
C GLY A 142 -20.34 -20.29 -1.58
N ARG A 143 -20.30 -20.39 -0.25
CA ARG A 143 -21.22 -21.18 0.57
C ARG A 143 -21.88 -20.30 1.60
N ALA A 144 -23.15 -20.57 1.89
CA ALA A 144 -23.91 -19.88 2.90
C ALA A 144 -23.89 -18.35 2.74
N HIS A 145 -23.30 -17.63 3.68
CA HIS A 145 -23.24 -16.17 3.67
C HIS A 145 -21.84 -15.68 3.35
N VAL A 146 -21.74 -14.78 2.39
CA VAL A 146 -20.47 -14.15 2.01
C VAL A 146 -20.63 -12.63 1.94
#